data_fd2c8ba1f6dad269444a86ffb425fcd4
#
_entry.id   fd2c8ba1f6dad269444a86ffb425fcd4
#
_cell.length_a   1.000
_cell.length_b   1.000
_cell.length_c   1.000
_cell.angle_alpha   90.00
_cell.angle_beta   90.00
_cell.angle_gamma   90.00
#
_symmetry.space_group_name_H-M   'P 1'
#
loop_
_entity.id
_entity.type
_entity.pdbx_description
1 polymer ?
#
loop_
_entity_poly.entity_id
_entity_poly.type
_entity_poly.pdbx_seq_one_letter_code
_entity_poly.pdbx_strand_id
1 'polypeptide(L)'
;MGFIVPFLNLYAIFALLWPHRGDGEQRGANFWLRQIALNPLILASFLGIAWSFLELPVPLVLDRSLKIATGMTLPLALLAIGGGFSIDRLRGDLARAALASGAKTIWMPLLAAALLLAMGVRGLDLGIGVLIAGTPAATANYIMADQLKGDAELAGTIVMLSTLLSAATYTVALLILRSQGL
;
A
#
# COMPACT_ATOMS: atom_id res chain seq x y z
N MET A 1 -11.48 9.13 -1.53
CA MET A 1 -10.72 7.93 -1.07
C MET A 1 -11.38 6.62 -1.53
N GLY A 2 -12.72 6.45 -1.49
CA GLY A 2 -13.40 5.19 -1.83
C GLY A 2 -13.09 4.59 -3.21
N PHE A 3 -12.90 5.39 -4.22
CA PHE A 3 -12.58 4.91 -5.58
C PHE A 3 -11.11 4.58 -5.82
N ILE A 4 -10.19 5.19 -5.05
CA ILE A 4 -8.74 4.98 -5.23
C ILE A 4 -8.35 3.55 -4.81
N VAL A 5 -8.94 3.03 -3.73
CA VAL A 5 -8.60 1.70 -3.18
C VAL A 5 -8.87 0.57 -4.17
N PRO A 6 -10.05 0.45 -4.84
CA PRO A 6 -10.26 -0.55 -5.87
C PRO A 6 -9.26 -0.47 -7.02
N PHE A 7 -8.92 0.74 -7.49
CA PHE A 7 -7.95 0.94 -8.57
C PHE A 7 -6.54 0.49 -8.16
N LEU A 8 -6.10 0.83 -6.95
CA LEU A 8 -4.80 0.38 -6.44
C LEU A 8 -4.75 -1.13 -6.28
N ASN A 9 -5.83 -1.76 -5.80
CA ASN A 9 -5.91 -3.21 -5.68
C ASN A 9 -5.88 -3.90 -7.06
N LEU A 10 -6.59 -3.38 -8.06
CA LEU A 10 -6.53 -3.90 -9.43
C LEU A 10 -5.12 -3.78 -10.02
N TYR A 11 -4.49 -2.62 -9.84
CA TYR A 11 -3.11 -2.40 -10.28
C TYR A 11 -2.13 -3.36 -9.59
N ALA A 12 -2.26 -3.57 -8.29
CA ALA A 12 -1.41 -4.49 -7.53
C ALA A 12 -1.59 -5.96 -7.99
N ILE A 13 -2.82 -6.41 -8.24
CA ILE A 13 -3.09 -7.73 -8.82
C ILE A 13 -2.40 -7.87 -10.17
N PHE A 14 -2.54 -6.87 -11.03
CA PHE A 14 -1.91 -6.87 -12.34
C PHE A 14 -0.39 -6.92 -12.24
N ALA A 15 0.21 -6.07 -11.39
CA ALA A 15 1.64 -6.00 -11.17
C ALA A 15 2.23 -7.30 -10.59
N LEU A 16 1.54 -7.95 -9.66
CA LEU A 16 1.99 -9.20 -9.02
C LEU A 16 1.84 -10.42 -9.93
N LEU A 17 0.81 -10.44 -10.78
CA LEU A 17 0.57 -11.57 -11.69
C LEU A 17 1.29 -11.45 -13.04
N TRP A 18 1.75 -10.25 -13.42
CA TRP A 18 2.45 -10.02 -14.69
C TRP A 18 3.74 -10.83 -14.85
N PRO A 19 4.63 -10.92 -13.84
CA PRO A 19 5.88 -11.69 -13.95
C PRO A 19 5.67 -13.20 -14.13
N HIS A 20 4.53 -13.74 -13.68
CA HIS A 20 4.22 -15.17 -13.74
C HIS A 20 3.63 -15.62 -15.09
N ARG A 21 3.66 -14.75 -16.10
CA ARG A 21 3.20 -15.08 -17.48
C ARG A 21 4.09 -16.08 -18.21
N GLY A 22 5.29 -16.37 -17.69
CA GLY A 22 6.31 -17.22 -18.35
C GLY A 22 6.19 -18.73 -18.10
N ASP A 23 5.43 -19.17 -17.10
CA ASP A 23 5.41 -20.57 -16.68
C ASP A 23 4.36 -21.44 -17.42
N GLY A 24 4.31 -21.32 -18.76
CA GLY A 24 3.65 -22.33 -19.62
C GLY A 24 2.12 -22.47 -19.52
N GLU A 25 1.48 -21.92 -18.52
CA GLU A 25 0.01 -21.88 -18.44
C GLU A 25 -0.51 -20.58 -19.09
N GLN A 26 -1.17 -20.72 -20.22
CA GLN A 26 -2.03 -19.68 -20.77
C GLN A 26 -3.16 -19.44 -19.76
N ARG A 27 -2.91 -18.57 -18.79
CA ARG A 27 -3.93 -18.13 -17.83
C ARG A 27 -4.96 -17.31 -18.58
N GLY A 28 -6.03 -17.98 -19.02
CA GLY A 28 -7.11 -17.39 -19.80
C GLY A 28 -7.81 -16.26 -19.04
N ALA A 29 -8.58 -15.44 -19.77
CA ALA A 29 -9.36 -14.34 -19.20
C ALA A 29 -10.20 -14.77 -17.98
N ASN A 30 -10.70 -16.01 -17.96
CA ASN A 30 -11.45 -16.59 -16.84
C ASN A 30 -10.63 -16.68 -15.54
N PHE A 31 -9.33 -16.94 -15.61
CA PHE A 31 -8.46 -16.94 -14.44
C PHE A 31 -8.37 -15.54 -13.83
N TRP A 32 -8.14 -14.53 -14.67
CA TRP A 32 -8.05 -13.13 -14.24
C TRP A 32 -9.37 -12.64 -13.65
N LEU A 33 -10.48 -12.92 -14.32
CA LEU A 33 -11.82 -12.56 -13.83
C LEU A 33 -12.12 -13.22 -12.48
N ARG A 34 -11.78 -14.49 -12.32
CA ARG A 34 -11.98 -15.20 -11.05
C ARG A 34 -11.12 -14.63 -9.93
N GLN A 35 -9.84 -14.32 -10.22
CA GLN A 35 -8.91 -13.75 -9.24
C GLN A 35 -9.36 -12.35 -8.76
N ILE A 36 -9.88 -11.54 -9.68
CA ILE A 36 -10.42 -10.21 -9.37
C ILE A 36 -11.75 -10.32 -8.62
N ALA A 37 -12.69 -11.12 -9.15
CA ALA A 37 -14.03 -11.26 -8.60
C ALA A 37 -14.08 -11.94 -7.23
N LEU A 38 -13.14 -12.83 -6.91
CA LEU A 38 -13.06 -13.51 -5.63
C LEU A 38 -12.05 -12.87 -4.66
N ASN A 39 -11.41 -11.77 -5.05
CA ASN A 39 -10.49 -11.08 -4.14
C ASN A 39 -11.29 -10.37 -3.03
N PRO A 40 -11.07 -10.72 -1.75
CA PRO A 40 -11.85 -10.17 -0.64
C PRO A 40 -11.68 -8.65 -0.49
N LEU A 41 -10.52 -8.10 -0.84
CA LEU A 41 -10.26 -6.66 -0.78
C LEU A 41 -11.09 -5.90 -1.83
N ILE A 42 -11.19 -6.45 -3.04
CA ILE A 42 -12.00 -5.88 -4.12
C ILE A 42 -13.48 -5.99 -3.79
N LEU A 43 -13.94 -7.17 -3.35
CA LEU A 43 -15.33 -7.38 -2.95
C LEU A 43 -15.74 -6.43 -1.81
N ALA A 44 -14.92 -6.31 -0.76
CA ALA A 44 -15.19 -5.40 0.34
C ALA A 44 -15.26 -3.94 -0.10
N SER A 45 -14.37 -3.54 -1.02
CA SER A 45 -14.37 -2.17 -1.57
C SER A 45 -15.64 -1.88 -2.37
N PHE A 46 -16.06 -2.79 -3.24
CA PHE A 46 -17.29 -2.63 -4.01
C PHE A 46 -18.54 -2.66 -3.14
N LEU A 47 -18.60 -3.56 -2.14
CA LEU A 47 -19.70 -3.59 -1.17
C LEU A 47 -19.79 -2.29 -0.38
N GLY A 48 -18.66 -1.75 0.07
CA GLY A 48 -18.61 -0.48 0.79
C GLY A 48 -19.08 0.70 -0.08
N ILE A 49 -18.65 0.75 -1.35
CA ILE A 49 -19.11 1.77 -2.29
C ILE A 49 -20.60 1.63 -2.56
N ALA A 50 -21.10 0.42 -2.85
CA ALA A 50 -22.51 0.17 -3.10
C ALA A 50 -23.37 0.58 -1.89
N TRP A 51 -22.93 0.21 -0.68
CA TRP A 51 -23.62 0.62 0.56
C TRP A 51 -23.69 2.14 0.70
N SER A 52 -22.59 2.82 0.42
CA SER A 52 -22.52 4.29 0.46
C SER A 52 -23.43 4.95 -0.57
N PHE A 53 -23.53 4.40 -1.79
CA PHE A 53 -24.43 4.93 -2.84
C PHE A 53 -25.91 4.72 -2.52
N LEU A 54 -26.24 3.64 -1.82
CA LEU A 54 -27.62 3.34 -1.42
C LEU A 54 -28.05 4.12 -0.17
N GLU A 55 -27.14 4.91 0.43
CA GLU A 55 -27.37 5.70 1.64
C GLU A 55 -28.02 4.90 2.77
N LEU A 56 -27.74 3.57 2.83
CA LEU A 56 -28.35 2.69 3.80
C LEU A 56 -27.81 3.00 5.21
N PRO A 57 -28.70 3.14 6.22
CA PRO A 57 -28.25 3.35 7.58
C PRO A 57 -27.48 2.11 8.07
N VAL A 58 -26.34 2.34 8.69
CA VAL A 58 -25.56 1.26 9.31
C VAL A 58 -26.10 1.02 10.72
N PRO A 59 -26.65 -0.18 11.03
CA PRO A 59 -27.09 -0.50 12.38
C PRO A 59 -25.95 -0.30 13.39
N LEU A 60 -26.26 0.25 14.56
CA LEU A 60 -25.27 0.59 15.59
C LEU A 60 -24.35 -0.60 15.97
N VAL A 61 -24.93 -1.79 16.06
CA VAL A 61 -24.17 -3.01 16.38
C VAL A 61 -23.14 -3.31 15.27
N LEU A 62 -23.55 -3.21 14.00
CA LEU A 62 -22.66 -3.44 12.85
C LEU A 62 -21.56 -2.38 12.79
N ASP A 63 -21.88 -1.10 12.97
CA ASP A 63 -20.90 -0.01 12.99
C ASP A 63 -19.84 -0.21 14.08
N ARG A 64 -20.26 -0.54 15.31
CA ARG A 64 -19.34 -0.83 16.41
C ARG A 64 -18.47 -2.05 16.14
N SER A 65 -19.05 -3.14 15.63
CA SER A 65 -18.31 -4.36 15.28
C SER A 65 -17.26 -4.10 14.20
N LEU A 66 -17.63 -3.37 13.15
CA LEU A 66 -16.70 -2.99 12.07
C LEU A 66 -15.59 -2.08 12.58
N LYS A 67 -15.88 -1.13 13.48
CA LYS A 67 -14.87 -0.26 14.09
C LYS A 67 -13.85 -1.05 14.92
N ILE A 68 -14.32 -2.04 15.71
CA ILE A 68 -13.42 -2.92 16.47
C ILE A 68 -12.55 -3.73 15.53
N ALA A 69 -13.15 -4.40 14.53
CA ALA A 69 -12.43 -5.20 13.54
C ALA A 69 -11.38 -4.36 12.77
N THR A 70 -11.75 -3.15 12.34
CA THR A 70 -10.84 -2.22 11.67
C THR A 70 -9.69 -1.80 12.58
N GLY A 71 -9.96 -1.53 13.86
CA GLY A 71 -8.93 -1.19 14.84
C GLY A 71 -7.91 -2.31 15.09
N MET A 72 -8.31 -3.57 14.91
CA MET A 72 -7.44 -4.74 15.06
C MET A 72 -6.60 -5.03 13.80
N THR A 73 -6.99 -4.51 12.65
CA THR A 73 -6.35 -4.85 11.35
C THR A 73 -4.87 -4.51 11.34
N LEU A 74 -4.48 -3.31 11.73
CA LEU A 74 -3.08 -2.89 11.73
C LEU A 74 -2.23 -3.67 12.74
N PRO A 75 -2.62 -3.82 14.02
CA PRO A 75 -1.88 -4.65 14.97
C PRO A 75 -1.70 -6.09 14.50
N LEU A 76 -2.76 -6.73 13.98
CA LEU A 76 -2.69 -8.10 13.49
C LEU A 76 -1.78 -8.23 12.25
N ALA A 77 -1.85 -7.27 11.32
CA ALA A 77 -0.98 -7.27 10.15
C ALA A 77 0.51 -7.13 10.55
N LEU A 78 0.82 -6.27 11.52
CA LEU A 78 2.20 -6.11 12.03
C LEU A 78 2.68 -7.39 12.76
N LEU A 79 1.80 -8.03 13.53
CA LEU A 79 2.12 -9.31 14.16
C LEU A 79 2.35 -10.42 13.13
N ALA A 80 1.53 -10.48 12.08
CA ALA A 80 1.70 -11.45 10.99
C ALA A 80 3.02 -11.25 10.24
N ILE A 81 3.36 -10.00 9.91
CA ILE A 81 4.64 -9.66 9.26
C ILE A 81 5.80 -10.02 10.19
N GLY A 82 5.72 -9.65 11.49
CA GLY A 82 6.76 -9.95 12.47
C GLY A 82 6.92 -11.46 12.73
N GLY A 83 5.83 -12.21 12.77
CA GLY A 83 5.83 -13.66 12.98
C GLY A 83 6.32 -14.46 11.78
N GLY A 84 6.12 -13.94 10.55
CA GLY A 84 6.65 -14.54 9.32
C GLY A 84 8.09 -14.12 9.01
N PHE A 85 8.70 -13.28 9.83
CA PHE A 85 10.00 -12.70 9.58
C PHE A 85 11.13 -13.71 9.86
N SER A 86 11.99 -13.92 8.87
CA SER A 86 13.18 -14.77 8.97
C SER A 86 14.45 -13.94 8.75
N ILE A 87 15.38 -13.96 9.73
CA ILE A 87 16.65 -13.21 9.66
C ILE A 87 17.55 -13.71 8.52
N ASP A 88 17.51 -15.00 8.24
CA ASP A 88 18.35 -15.59 7.19
C ASP A 88 17.91 -15.18 5.79
N ARG A 89 16.61 -15.10 5.56
CA ARG A 89 16.05 -14.60 4.29
C ARG A 89 16.19 -13.10 4.15
N LEU A 90 16.05 -12.34 5.26
CA LEU A 90 16.33 -10.92 5.26
C LEU A 90 17.71 -10.60 4.68
N ARG A 91 18.74 -11.38 5.02
CA ARG A 91 20.10 -11.16 4.49
C ARG A 91 20.18 -11.36 2.98
N GLY A 92 19.40 -12.30 2.42
CA GLY A 92 19.35 -12.55 0.99
C GLY A 92 18.65 -11.44 0.20
N ASP A 93 17.59 -10.87 0.76
CA ASP A 93 16.73 -9.91 0.07
C ASP A 93 16.90 -8.45 0.53
N LEU A 94 17.81 -8.21 1.49
CA LEU A 94 18.01 -6.88 2.08
C LEU A 94 18.31 -5.81 1.03
N ALA A 95 19.13 -6.12 0.03
CA ALA A 95 19.47 -5.15 -1.02
C ALA A 95 18.23 -4.77 -1.86
N ARG A 96 17.41 -5.76 -2.23
CA ARG A 96 16.16 -5.54 -2.99
C ARG A 96 15.16 -4.75 -2.17
N ALA A 97 14.98 -5.12 -0.90
CA ALA A 97 14.09 -4.42 0.01
C ALA A 97 14.55 -3.00 0.30
N ALA A 98 15.85 -2.77 0.49
CA ALA A 98 16.43 -1.44 0.69
C ALA A 98 16.26 -0.55 -0.55
N LEU A 99 16.50 -1.08 -1.76
CA LEU A 99 16.26 -0.35 -3.01
C LEU A 99 14.79 0.03 -3.17
N ALA A 100 13.87 -0.91 -2.96
CA ALA A 100 12.43 -0.66 -3.07
C ALA A 100 11.94 0.35 -2.00
N SER A 101 12.40 0.20 -0.76
CA SER A 101 12.07 1.11 0.33
C SER A 101 12.63 2.51 0.10
N GLY A 102 13.88 2.62 -0.35
CA GLY A 102 14.51 3.90 -0.72
C GLY A 102 13.82 4.56 -1.90
N ALA A 103 13.46 3.79 -2.93
CA ALA A 103 12.68 4.29 -4.06
C ALA A 103 11.34 4.87 -3.58
N LYS A 104 10.63 4.18 -2.69
CA LYS A 104 9.34 4.61 -2.17
C LYS A 104 9.42 5.82 -1.25
N THR A 105 10.39 5.86 -0.33
CA THR A 105 10.44 6.89 0.73
C THR A 105 11.33 8.08 0.40
N ILE A 106 12.20 7.97 -0.61
CA ILE A 106 13.10 9.05 -1.03
C ILE A 106 12.78 9.50 -2.44
N TRP A 107 12.87 8.59 -3.45
CA TRP A 107 12.70 8.96 -4.85
C TRP A 107 11.28 9.40 -5.20
N MET A 108 10.26 8.69 -4.70
CA MET A 108 8.86 9.06 -4.96
C MET A 108 8.48 10.45 -4.45
N PRO A 109 8.77 10.86 -3.19
CA PRO A 109 8.47 12.21 -2.74
C PRO A 109 9.31 13.29 -3.45
N LEU A 110 10.56 13.02 -3.82
CA LEU A 110 11.37 13.94 -4.61
C LEU A 110 10.78 14.16 -6.00
N LEU A 111 10.37 13.08 -6.66
CA LEU A 111 9.72 13.14 -7.97
C LEU A 111 8.36 13.84 -7.90
N ALA A 112 7.58 13.56 -6.85
CA ALA A 112 6.32 14.25 -6.60
C ALA A 112 6.54 15.75 -6.37
N ALA A 113 7.55 16.13 -5.57
CA ALA A 113 7.90 17.54 -5.36
C ALA A 113 8.28 18.23 -6.68
N ALA A 114 9.13 17.60 -7.50
CA ALA A 114 9.53 18.15 -8.79
C ALA A 114 8.32 18.32 -9.74
N LEU A 115 7.44 17.32 -9.84
CA LEU A 115 6.25 17.40 -10.69
C LEU A 115 5.25 18.44 -10.20
N LEU A 116 4.97 18.50 -8.89
CA LEU A 116 4.05 19.47 -8.31
C LEU A 116 4.57 20.90 -8.50
N LEU A 117 5.87 21.12 -8.31
CA LEU A 117 6.50 22.42 -8.58
C LEU A 117 6.43 22.81 -10.06
N ALA A 118 6.66 21.85 -10.97
CA ALA A 118 6.52 22.09 -12.42
C ALA A 118 5.07 22.42 -12.82
N MET A 119 4.08 21.89 -12.10
CA MET A 119 2.66 22.22 -12.27
C MET A 119 2.26 23.54 -11.59
N GLY A 120 3.21 24.23 -10.93
CA GLY A 120 2.94 25.50 -10.25
C GLY A 120 2.31 25.36 -8.86
N VAL A 121 2.19 24.13 -8.34
CA VAL A 121 1.66 23.87 -6.98
C VAL A 121 2.70 24.32 -5.96
N ARG A 122 2.27 25.13 -5.00
CA ARG A 122 3.14 25.71 -3.96
C ARG A 122 2.42 25.72 -2.60
N GLY A 123 3.17 26.07 -1.57
CA GLY A 123 2.59 26.23 -0.24
C GLY A 123 2.14 24.90 0.37
N LEU A 124 1.08 24.92 1.14
CA LEU A 124 0.56 23.78 1.89
C LEU A 124 0.22 22.57 0.99
N ASP A 125 -0.31 22.82 -0.21
CA ASP A 125 -0.69 21.76 -1.14
C ASP A 125 0.54 20.98 -1.64
N LEU A 126 1.67 21.67 -1.88
CA LEU A 126 2.94 21.04 -2.18
C LEU A 126 3.39 20.13 -1.03
N GLY A 127 3.34 20.65 0.20
CA GLY A 127 3.72 19.91 1.40
C GLY A 127 2.89 18.63 1.57
N ILE A 128 1.57 18.75 1.44
CA ILE A 128 0.63 17.62 1.52
C ILE A 128 0.96 16.58 0.44
N GLY A 129 1.15 17.01 -0.80
CA GLY A 129 1.46 16.11 -1.91
C GLY A 129 2.77 15.34 -1.71
N VAL A 130 3.82 16.01 -1.25
CA VAL A 130 5.13 15.41 -0.95
C VAL A 130 5.03 14.40 0.19
N LEU A 131 4.33 14.75 1.28
CA LEU A 131 4.13 13.87 2.42
C LEU A 131 3.32 12.62 2.04
N ILE A 132 2.25 12.77 1.25
CA ILE A 132 1.47 11.62 0.75
C ILE A 132 2.33 10.72 -0.15
N ALA A 133 3.13 11.29 -1.04
CA ALA A 133 4.03 10.50 -1.89
C ALA A 133 5.10 9.74 -1.09
N GLY A 134 5.58 10.34 0.02
CA GLY A 134 6.58 9.76 0.92
C GLY A 134 6.03 8.73 1.92
N THR A 135 4.72 8.41 1.91
CA THR A 135 4.18 7.39 2.82
C THR A 135 4.88 6.06 2.64
N PRO A 136 5.18 5.32 3.72
CA PRO A 136 5.78 3.99 3.62
C PRO A 136 4.88 3.00 2.87
N ALA A 137 5.42 1.86 2.52
CA ALA A 137 4.66 0.80 1.88
C ALA A 137 3.52 0.32 2.81
N ALA A 138 2.34 0.11 2.24
CA ALA A 138 1.18 -0.33 2.99
C ALA A 138 1.30 -1.80 3.42
N THR A 139 0.84 -2.13 4.64
CA THR A 139 0.74 -3.53 5.12
C THR A 139 -0.13 -4.40 4.21
N ALA A 140 -1.07 -3.80 3.49
CA ALA A 140 -1.88 -4.48 2.48
C ALA A 140 -1.02 -5.13 1.38
N ASN A 141 0.17 -4.60 1.06
CA ASN A 141 1.07 -5.18 0.06
C ASN A 141 1.55 -6.57 0.48
N TYR A 142 1.86 -6.77 1.78
CA TYR A 142 2.19 -8.08 2.33
C TYR A 142 1.03 -9.07 2.14
N ILE A 143 -0.18 -8.67 2.54
CA ILE A 143 -1.38 -9.52 2.44
C ILE A 143 -1.68 -9.88 0.99
N MET A 144 -1.55 -8.93 0.07
CA MET A 144 -1.78 -9.18 -1.36
C MET A 144 -0.71 -10.09 -1.96
N ALA A 145 0.57 -9.90 -1.59
CA ALA A 145 1.65 -10.77 -2.03
C ALA A 145 1.42 -12.21 -1.57
N ASP A 146 1.01 -12.41 -0.32
CA ASP A 146 0.69 -13.72 0.23
C ASP A 146 -0.51 -14.37 -0.48
N GLN A 147 -1.62 -13.66 -0.63
CA GLN A 147 -2.83 -14.15 -1.29
C GLN A 147 -2.60 -14.51 -2.78
N LEU A 148 -1.76 -13.76 -3.46
CA LEU A 148 -1.44 -13.94 -4.88
C LEU A 148 -0.25 -14.88 -5.11
N LYS A 149 0.24 -15.54 -4.04
CA LYS A 149 1.40 -16.44 -4.07
C LYS A 149 2.66 -15.76 -4.64
N GLY A 150 2.81 -14.47 -4.38
CA GLY A 150 4.03 -13.71 -4.61
C GLY A 150 5.02 -13.86 -3.46
N ASP A 151 6.08 -13.08 -3.49
CA ASP A 151 7.06 -13.04 -2.41
C ASP A 151 6.57 -12.18 -1.24
N ALA A 152 5.78 -12.80 -0.35
CA ALA A 152 5.20 -12.14 0.82
C ALA A 152 6.29 -11.69 1.81
N GLU A 153 7.38 -12.46 1.92
CA GLU A 153 8.47 -12.16 2.85
C GLU A 153 9.25 -10.92 2.42
N LEU A 154 9.57 -10.81 1.13
CA LEU A 154 10.15 -9.60 0.55
C LEU A 154 9.21 -8.39 0.74
N ALA A 155 7.91 -8.57 0.48
CA ALA A 155 6.91 -7.52 0.67
C ALA A 155 6.84 -7.06 2.13
N GLY A 156 6.85 -8.00 3.10
CA GLY A 156 6.91 -7.69 4.53
C GLY A 156 8.17 -6.93 4.92
N THR A 157 9.33 -7.36 4.40
CA THR A 157 10.62 -6.69 4.62
C THR A 157 10.60 -5.25 4.08
N ILE A 158 10.01 -5.04 2.90
CA ILE A 158 9.85 -3.69 2.32
C ILE A 158 8.95 -2.82 3.21
N VAL A 159 7.84 -3.37 3.73
CA VAL A 159 6.95 -2.65 4.65
C VAL A 159 7.71 -2.22 5.91
N MET A 160 8.46 -3.11 6.53
CA MET A 160 9.24 -2.81 7.74
C MET A 160 10.32 -1.76 7.47
N LEU A 161 11.15 -1.96 6.45
CA LEU A 161 12.23 -1.02 6.12
C LEU A 161 11.70 0.35 5.70
N SER A 162 10.66 0.41 4.86
CA SER A 162 10.08 1.69 4.44
C SER A 162 9.45 2.44 5.62
N THR A 163 8.86 1.72 6.59
CA THR A 163 8.32 2.33 7.81
C THR A 163 9.43 2.91 8.69
N LEU A 164 10.54 2.20 8.87
CA LEU A 164 11.69 2.71 9.61
C LEU A 164 12.34 3.92 8.91
N LEU A 165 12.54 3.83 7.60
CA LEU A 165 13.10 4.92 6.79
C LEU A 165 12.17 6.14 6.77
N SER A 166 10.86 5.94 6.78
CA SER A 166 9.89 7.04 6.75
C SER A 166 10.00 7.94 7.99
N ALA A 167 10.40 7.42 9.13
CA ALA A 167 10.62 8.24 10.33
C ALA A 167 11.69 9.32 10.07
N ALA A 168 12.80 8.95 9.43
CA ALA A 168 13.86 9.88 9.08
C ALA A 168 13.46 10.79 7.91
N THR A 169 12.90 10.24 6.83
CA THR A 169 12.51 11.01 5.63
C THR A 169 11.42 12.02 5.92
N TYR A 170 10.41 11.68 6.73
CA TYR A 170 9.38 12.62 7.15
C TYR A 170 9.94 13.73 8.05
N THR A 171 10.84 13.40 8.97
CA THR A 171 11.48 14.42 9.79
C THR A 171 12.23 15.44 8.93
N VAL A 172 13.01 14.96 7.97
CA VAL A 172 13.73 15.84 7.04
C VAL A 172 12.77 16.64 6.16
N ALA A 173 11.75 15.99 5.58
CA ALA A 173 10.76 16.68 4.75
C ALA A 173 10.02 17.78 5.52
N LEU A 174 9.59 17.51 6.75
CA LEU A 174 8.93 18.51 7.60
C LEU A 174 9.85 19.67 7.97
N LEU A 175 11.13 19.40 8.25
CA LEU A 175 12.11 20.47 8.53
C LEU A 175 12.31 21.37 7.30
N ILE A 176 12.41 20.77 6.11
CA ILE A 176 12.54 21.54 4.85
C ILE A 176 11.28 22.37 4.60
N LEU A 177 10.10 21.77 4.72
CA LEU A 177 8.83 22.49 4.52
C LEU A 177 8.68 23.64 5.50
N ARG A 178 8.99 23.41 6.78
CA ARG A 178 8.95 24.45 7.80
C ARG A 178 9.95 25.58 7.54
N SER A 179 11.14 25.28 7.02
CA SER A 179 12.13 26.30 6.67
C SER A 179 11.70 27.20 5.51
N GLN A 180 10.77 26.72 4.68
CA GLN A 180 10.19 27.47 3.56
C GLN A 180 8.92 28.25 3.96
N GLY A 181 8.56 28.27 5.24
CA GLY A 181 7.42 29.01 5.75
C GLY A 181 6.07 28.30 5.62
N LEU A 182 6.10 26.97 5.49
CA LEU A 182 4.93 26.08 5.40
C LEU A 182 4.62 25.44 6.74
#